data_5675370c97c61f4bcfc4a0281676b641
#
_entry.id   5675370c97c61f4bcfc4a0281676b641
#
_cell.length_a   1.000
_cell.length_b   1.000
_cell.length_c   1.000
_cell.angle_alpha   90.00
_cell.angle_beta   90.00
_cell.angle_gamma   90.00
#
_symmetry.space_group_name_H-M   'P 1'
#
loop_
_entity.id
_entity.type
_entity.pdbx_description
1 polymer ?
#
loop_
_entity_poly.entity_id
_entity_poly.type
_entity_poly.pdbx_seq_one_letter_code
_entity_poly.pdbx_strand_id
1 'polypeptide(L)'
;NMQPFTTWNNNSSANMSNFQESGINFKFQSPKWNVVKYDEHLAHKKVSNALQPTKAVDFLGIHDNRQLFLVEVKNYRGHTHDAETQEVLQAKGEELMRRIAVKGRDTIATVTNSARFSTNDEDFFTRINQLLLDNQKKIVIIACIELDIAGEKEHKARMSVWMQKLKQKLAWLHAAKISINPIENISAVLPDTEILFV
;
A
#
# COMPACT_ATOMS: atom_id res chain seq x y z
N ASN A 1 -37.49 7.41 1.77
CA ASN A 1 -37.51 5.97 2.04
C ASN A 1 -36.10 5.41 1.80
N MET A 2 -35.31 5.33 2.88
CA MET A 2 -34.03 4.66 2.87
C MET A 2 -34.28 3.16 3.02
N GLN A 3 -33.84 2.36 2.08
CA GLN A 3 -33.86 0.92 2.20
C GLN A 3 -32.74 0.47 3.16
N PRO A 4 -32.97 -0.52 4.02
CA PRO A 4 -31.93 -1.01 4.94
C PRO A 4 -30.87 -1.79 4.18
N PHE A 5 -29.62 -1.52 4.54
CA PHE A 5 -28.44 -2.22 4.06
C PHE A 5 -28.58 -3.74 4.25
N THR A 6 -28.34 -4.49 3.19
CA THR A 6 -28.28 -5.94 3.21
C THR A 6 -27.25 -6.42 4.23
N THR A 7 -27.71 -7.18 5.20
CA THR A 7 -26.89 -7.88 6.20
C THR A 7 -26.05 -8.93 5.49
N TRP A 8 -24.73 -8.80 5.60
CA TRP A 8 -23.80 -9.83 5.17
C TRP A 8 -23.99 -11.09 6.04
N ASN A 9 -24.26 -12.22 5.41
CA ASN A 9 -24.35 -13.51 6.08
C ASN A 9 -22.98 -13.89 6.68
N ASN A 10 -22.91 -13.86 8.01
CA ASN A 10 -21.81 -14.39 8.79
C ASN A 10 -21.86 -15.92 8.76
N ASN A 11 -21.15 -16.54 7.81
CA ASN A 11 -20.64 -17.90 7.97
C ASN A 11 -19.14 -17.77 8.27
N SER A 12 -18.81 -17.89 9.54
CA SER A 12 -17.50 -17.75 10.14
C SER A 12 -16.63 -18.98 9.90
N SER A 13 -15.93 -19.01 8.79
CA SER A 13 -14.55 -19.48 8.73
C SER A 13 -13.73 -18.22 8.43
N ALA A 14 -12.70 -17.92 9.23
CA ALA A 14 -11.85 -16.75 9.01
C ALA A 14 -11.15 -16.87 7.66
N ASN A 15 -11.79 -16.37 6.60
CA ASN A 15 -11.20 -16.31 5.26
C ASN A 15 -10.11 -15.25 5.32
N MET A 16 -8.86 -15.67 5.16
CA MET A 16 -7.71 -14.78 5.03
C MET A 16 -7.44 -14.55 3.55
N SER A 17 -7.32 -13.29 3.14
CA SER A 17 -6.74 -12.97 1.84
C SER A 17 -5.23 -13.08 1.95
N ASN A 18 -4.63 -13.97 1.15
CA ASN A 18 -3.20 -14.27 1.19
C ASN A 18 -2.53 -13.80 -0.11
N PHE A 19 -1.50 -12.98 0.01
CA PHE A 19 -0.74 -12.44 -1.10
C PHE A 19 0.75 -12.57 -0.86
N GLN A 20 1.50 -12.86 -1.93
CA GLN A 20 2.95 -12.86 -1.90
C GLN A 20 3.47 -11.65 -2.69
N GLU A 21 4.42 -10.92 -2.08
CA GLU A 21 5.13 -9.81 -2.71
C GLU A 21 6.60 -9.78 -2.26
N SER A 22 7.52 -9.77 -3.22
CA SER A 22 8.97 -9.62 -2.96
C SER A 22 9.53 -10.63 -1.95
N GLY A 23 9.09 -11.90 -1.98
CA GLY A 23 9.50 -12.95 -1.04
C GLY A 23 8.88 -12.84 0.37
N ILE A 24 7.77 -12.13 0.49
CA ILE A 24 7.06 -11.89 1.74
C ILE A 24 5.59 -12.28 1.55
N ASN A 25 5.04 -13.05 2.49
CA ASN A 25 3.62 -13.39 2.55
C ASN A 25 2.88 -12.43 3.46
N PHE A 26 1.79 -11.86 2.93
CA PHE A 26 0.84 -11.01 3.64
C PHE A 26 -0.51 -11.72 3.74
N LYS A 27 -1.00 -11.92 4.96
CA LYS A 27 -2.30 -12.53 5.25
C LYS A 27 -3.18 -11.50 5.94
N PHE A 28 -4.19 -11.01 5.24
CA PHE A 28 -5.14 -10.02 5.75
C PHE A 28 -6.38 -10.72 6.29
N GLN A 29 -6.76 -10.42 7.53
CA GLN A 29 -7.91 -11.07 8.19
C GLN A 29 -9.25 -10.54 7.68
N SER A 30 -10.06 -11.40 7.08
CA SER A 30 -11.47 -11.10 6.77
C SER A 30 -12.34 -11.30 8.05
N PRO A 31 -13.40 -10.53 8.28
CA PRO A 31 -13.97 -9.52 7.38
C PRO A 31 -13.40 -8.09 7.57
N LYS A 32 -12.37 -7.91 8.41
CA LYS A 32 -11.82 -6.58 8.69
C LYS A 32 -11.15 -5.93 7.48
N TRP A 33 -10.54 -6.75 6.62
CA TRP A 33 -9.90 -6.30 5.40
C TRP A 33 -10.70 -6.65 4.15
N ASN A 34 -10.82 -5.66 3.28
CA ASN A 34 -11.08 -5.85 1.86
C ASN A 34 -9.87 -5.31 1.10
N VAL A 35 -9.07 -6.19 0.47
CA VAL A 35 -7.76 -5.85 -0.09
C VAL A 35 -7.54 -6.54 -1.43
N VAL A 36 -6.85 -5.85 -2.35
CA VAL A 36 -6.44 -6.37 -3.65
C VAL A 36 -4.94 -6.12 -3.88
N LYS A 37 -4.30 -6.99 -4.66
CA LYS A 37 -2.97 -6.75 -5.21
C LYS A 37 -3.14 -5.82 -6.43
N TYR A 38 -2.95 -4.52 -6.20
CA TYR A 38 -3.43 -3.50 -7.13
C TYR A 38 -2.56 -3.34 -8.37
N ASP A 39 -1.27 -3.53 -8.26
CA ASP A 39 -0.35 -3.52 -9.41
C ASP A 39 -0.65 -4.62 -10.44
N GLU A 40 -1.24 -5.75 -9.99
CA GLU A 40 -1.69 -6.84 -10.84
C GLU A 40 -3.17 -6.76 -11.22
N HIS A 41 -3.93 -5.84 -10.63
CA HIS A 41 -5.36 -5.72 -10.79
C HIS A 41 -5.76 -5.24 -12.19
N LEU A 42 -6.85 -5.76 -12.74
CA LEU A 42 -7.34 -5.40 -14.07
C LEU A 42 -7.62 -3.89 -14.22
N ALA A 43 -8.13 -3.25 -13.17
CA ALA A 43 -8.39 -1.82 -13.18
C ALA A 43 -7.12 -0.99 -13.39
N HIS A 44 -6.00 -1.38 -12.74
CA HIS A 44 -4.70 -0.75 -12.97
C HIS A 44 -4.16 -1.08 -14.37
N LYS A 45 -4.17 -2.37 -14.75
CA LYS A 45 -3.66 -2.84 -16.05
C LYS A 45 -4.34 -2.13 -17.23
N LYS A 46 -5.63 -1.86 -17.14
CA LYS A 46 -6.36 -1.13 -18.17
C LYS A 46 -5.80 0.27 -18.42
N VAL A 47 -5.43 0.99 -17.35
CA VAL A 47 -4.84 2.32 -17.48
C VAL A 47 -3.36 2.24 -17.89
N SER A 48 -2.58 1.35 -17.27
CA SER A 48 -1.14 1.25 -17.53
C SER A 48 -0.83 0.77 -18.96
N ASN A 49 -1.72 -0.03 -19.57
CA ASN A 49 -1.57 -0.44 -20.96
C ASN A 49 -1.85 0.71 -21.96
N ALA A 50 -2.73 1.62 -21.57
CA ALA A 50 -3.10 2.77 -22.41
C ALA A 50 -2.16 3.97 -22.22
N LEU A 51 -1.63 4.16 -21.01
CA LEU A 51 -0.84 5.33 -20.65
C LEU A 51 0.38 4.92 -19.80
N GLN A 52 1.51 4.67 -20.46
CA GLN A 52 2.76 4.34 -19.82
C GLN A 52 3.67 5.56 -19.64
N PRO A 53 4.48 5.64 -18.57
CA PRO A 53 4.58 4.69 -17.46
C PRO A 53 3.61 5.04 -16.31
N THR A 54 2.50 4.33 -16.19
CA THR A 54 1.61 4.44 -15.03
C THR A 54 2.00 3.39 -13.98
N LYS A 55 2.19 3.81 -12.74
CA LYS A 55 2.63 2.95 -11.63
C LYS A 55 1.51 2.72 -10.63
N ALA A 56 1.62 1.64 -9.84
CA ALA A 56 0.71 1.34 -8.74
C ALA A 56 1.47 0.88 -7.50
N VAL A 57 0.87 1.08 -6.33
CA VAL A 57 1.29 0.41 -5.11
C VAL A 57 0.95 -1.08 -5.20
N ASP A 58 1.66 -1.90 -4.43
CA ASP A 58 1.49 -3.35 -4.49
C ASP A 58 0.12 -3.75 -3.92
N PHE A 59 -0.26 -3.24 -2.73
CA PHE A 59 -1.58 -3.53 -2.17
C PHE A 59 -2.41 -2.26 -1.95
N LEU A 60 -3.68 -2.37 -2.28
CA LEU A 60 -4.71 -1.38 -2.01
C LEU A 60 -5.82 -2.05 -1.18
N GLY A 61 -6.11 -1.51 -0.01
CA GLY A 61 -7.04 -2.15 0.91
C GLY A 61 -7.87 -1.18 1.74
N ILE A 62 -9.03 -1.65 2.17
CA ILE A 62 -9.90 -0.95 3.11
C ILE A 62 -9.94 -1.77 4.39
N HIS A 63 -9.60 -1.14 5.52
CA HIS A 63 -9.67 -1.74 6.84
C HIS A 63 -10.87 -1.21 7.62
N ASP A 64 -11.63 -2.12 8.26
CA ASP A 64 -12.86 -1.83 9.04
C ASP A 64 -13.85 -0.92 8.31
N ASN A 65 -13.86 -0.94 6.99
CA ASN A 65 -14.65 -0.04 6.14
C ASN A 65 -14.45 1.46 6.45
N ARG A 66 -13.33 1.85 7.07
CA ARG A 66 -13.08 3.21 7.59
C ARG A 66 -11.79 3.84 7.10
N GLN A 67 -10.77 3.05 6.77
CA GLN A 67 -9.46 3.56 6.38
C GLN A 67 -9.01 2.93 5.08
N LEU A 68 -8.47 3.74 4.20
CA LEU A 68 -7.86 3.34 2.94
C LEU A 68 -6.35 3.19 3.13
N PHE A 69 -5.83 2.02 2.84
CA PHE A 69 -4.40 1.71 2.91
C PHE A 69 -3.82 1.58 1.50
N LEU A 70 -2.71 2.28 1.29
CA LEU A 70 -1.82 2.10 0.16
C LEU A 70 -0.52 1.50 0.69
N VAL A 71 -0.18 0.28 0.27
CA VAL A 71 0.98 -0.46 0.78
C VAL A 71 1.96 -0.75 -0.35
N GLU A 72 3.18 -0.30 -0.19
CA GLU A 72 4.30 -0.60 -1.07
C GLU A 72 5.32 -1.47 -0.36
N VAL A 73 5.82 -2.50 -1.04
CA VAL A 73 6.78 -3.46 -0.50
C VAL A 73 8.09 -3.40 -1.28
N LYS A 74 9.19 -3.30 -0.57
CA LYS A 74 10.55 -3.34 -1.13
C LYS A 74 11.43 -4.22 -0.28
N ASN A 75 11.86 -5.33 -0.83
CA ASN A 75 12.79 -6.23 -0.17
C ASN A 75 14.13 -6.21 -0.89
N TYR A 76 15.13 -5.59 -0.26
CA TYR A 76 16.51 -5.55 -0.73
C TYR A 76 17.42 -6.51 0.05
N ARG A 77 16.84 -7.37 0.87
CA ARG A 77 17.57 -8.36 1.66
C ARG A 77 18.29 -9.35 0.74
N GLY A 78 19.59 -9.53 0.94
CA GLY A 78 20.44 -10.33 0.05
C GLY A 78 20.84 -9.63 -1.25
N HIS A 79 20.33 -8.44 -1.55
CA HIS A 79 20.56 -7.69 -2.80
C HIS A 79 21.24 -6.34 -2.59
N THR A 80 21.70 -6.05 -1.38
CA THR A 80 22.26 -4.73 -1.02
C THR A 80 23.52 -4.39 -1.82
N HIS A 81 24.22 -5.39 -2.36
CA HIS A 81 25.42 -5.20 -3.18
C HIS A 81 25.15 -5.11 -4.69
N ASP A 82 23.92 -5.36 -5.12
CA ASP A 82 23.55 -5.28 -6.53
C ASP A 82 23.61 -3.82 -7.00
N ALA A 83 24.16 -3.58 -8.21
CA ALA A 83 24.36 -2.24 -8.74
C ALA A 83 23.05 -1.45 -8.82
N GLU A 84 21.95 -2.09 -9.23
CA GLU A 84 20.62 -1.48 -9.30
C GLU A 84 20.11 -1.07 -7.91
N THR A 85 20.30 -1.95 -6.92
CA THR A 85 19.91 -1.64 -5.53
C THR A 85 20.74 -0.47 -4.98
N GLN A 86 22.04 -0.47 -5.22
CA GLN A 86 22.93 0.61 -4.80
C GLN A 86 22.51 1.95 -5.43
N GLU A 87 22.18 1.99 -6.72
CA GLU A 87 21.69 3.18 -7.40
C GLU A 87 20.41 3.73 -6.72
N VAL A 88 19.45 2.87 -6.44
CA VAL A 88 18.19 3.24 -5.79
C VAL A 88 18.39 3.76 -4.37
N LEU A 89 19.37 3.20 -3.63
CA LEU A 89 19.66 3.57 -2.25
C LEU A 89 20.59 4.79 -2.12
N GLN A 90 21.22 5.22 -3.22
CA GLN A 90 22.07 6.42 -3.25
C GLN A 90 21.30 7.71 -2.93
N ALA A 91 22.04 8.81 -2.80
CA ALA A 91 21.46 10.13 -2.51
C ALA A 91 20.48 10.12 -1.32
N LYS A 92 20.78 9.31 -0.28
CA LYS A 92 19.93 9.14 0.91
C LYS A 92 18.50 8.69 0.54
N GLY A 93 18.37 7.79 -0.44
CA GLY A 93 17.10 7.20 -0.88
C GLY A 93 16.16 8.17 -1.61
N GLU A 94 16.68 9.24 -2.20
CA GLU A 94 15.83 10.24 -2.88
C GLU A 94 15.02 9.62 -4.01
N GLU A 95 15.66 8.80 -4.84
CA GLU A 95 15.00 8.13 -5.96
C GLU A 95 13.98 7.10 -5.48
N LEU A 96 14.31 6.31 -4.45
CA LEU A 96 13.39 5.35 -3.87
C LEU A 96 12.12 6.05 -3.35
N MET A 97 12.27 7.13 -2.60
CA MET A 97 11.13 7.89 -2.08
C MET A 97 10.32 8.54 -3.19
N ARG A 98 10.97 8.99 -4.27
CA ARG A 98 10.29 9.50 -5.45
C ARG A 98 9.46 8.40 -6.14
N ARG A 99 10.03 7.20 -6.33
CA ARG A 99 9.32 6.06 -6.93
C ARG A 99 8.08 5.67 -6.12
N ILE A 100 8.20 5.57 -4.79
CA ILE A 100 7.08 5.26 -3.90
C ILE A 100 6.00 6.35 -3.97
N ALA A 101 6.39 7.62 -3.95
CA ALA A 101 5.45 8.72 -4.05
C ALA A 101 4.71 8.76 -5.41
N VAL A 102 5.40 8.46 -6.50
CA VAL A 102 4.80 8.32 -7.84
C VAL A 102 3.79 7.18 -7.86
N LYS A 103 4.11 6.00 -7.31
CA LYS A 103 3.16 4.90 -7.18
C LYS A 103 1.91 5.32 -6.40
N GLY A 104 2.07 6.01 -5.28
CA GLY A 104 0.93 6.54 -4.52
C GLY A 104 0.07 7.51 -5.32
N ARG A 105 0.68 8.48 -6.00
CA ARG A 105 -0.02 9.45 -6.87
C ARG A 105 -0.79 8.75 -7.99
N ASP A 106 -0.13 7.86 -8.71
CA ASP A 106 -0.72 7.17 -9.87
C ASP A 106 -1.84 6.22 -9.42
N THR A 107 -1.69 5.56 -8.26
CA THR A 107 -2.75 4.76 -7.65
C THR A 107 -3.99 5.62 -7.39
N ILE A 108 -3.84 6.77 -6.71
CA ILE A 108 -4.96 7.68 -6.43
C ILE A 108 -5.63 8.13 -7.74
N ALA A 109 -4.83 8.51 -8.75
CA ALA A 109 -5.35 8.95 -10.04
C ALA A 109 -6.14 7.84 -10.76
N THR A 110 -5.68 6.58 -10.69
CA THR A 110 -6.34 5.47 -11.38
C THR A 110 -7.58 4.95 -10.67
N VAL A 111 -7.58 4.88 -9.33
CA VAL A 111 -8.74 4.39 -8.57
C VAL A 111 -9.94 5.32 -8.61
N THR A 112 -9.72 6.63 -8.80
CA THR A 112 -10.83 7.60 -8.88
C THR A 112 -11.82 7.29 -10.01
N ASN A 113 -11.36 6.63 -11.06
CA ASN A 113 -12.21 6.25 -12.19
C ASN A 113 -12.57 4.75 -12.21
N SER A 114 -11.95 3.93 -11.36
CA SER A 114 -12.11 2.46 -11.41
C SER A 114 -13.54 2.01 -11.10
N ALA A 115 -14.28 2.72 -10.24
CA ALA A 115 -15.68 2.44 -9.96
C ALA A 115 -16.60 2.52 -11.22
N ARG A 116 -16.19 3.29 -12.25
CA ARG A 116 -16.99 3.48 -13.46
C ARG A 116 -16.85 2.35 -14.49
N PHE A 117 -15.76 1.59 -14.44
CA PHE A 117 -15.46 0.56 -15.44
C PHE A 117 -15.12 -0.81 -14.85
N SER A 118 -15.01 -0.95 -13.53
CA SER A 118 -14.82 -2.25 -12.88
C SER A 118 -16.18 -2.91 -12.70
N THR A 119 -16.38 -4.08 -13.29
CA THR A 119 -17.63 -4.82 -13.21
C THR A 119 -17.68 -5.76 -12.00
N ASN A 120 -16.53 -6.19 -11.49
CA ASN A 120 -16.46 -7.17 -10.41
C ASN A 120 -16.21 -6.54 -9.04
N ASP A 121 -15.59 -5.35 -9.00
CA ASP A 121 -15.13 -4.70 -7.77
C ASP A 121 -15.68 -3.27 -7.66
N GLU A 122 -16.86 -3.02 -8.23
CA GLU A 122 -17.49 -1.69 -8.24
C GLU A 122 -17.70 -1.15 -6.83
N ASP A 123 -18.22 -1.96 -5.92
CA ASP A 123 -18.46 -1.58 -4.52
C ASP A 123 -17.15 -1.22 -3.80
N PHE A 124 -16.08 -1.99 -4.04
CA PHE A 124 -14.76 -1.72 -3.48
C PHE A 124 -14.22 -0.37 -3.94
N PHE A 125 -14.23 -0.09 -5.25
CA PHE A 125 -13.73 1.18 -5.77
C PHE A 125 -14.65 2.36 -5.44
N THR A 126 -15.94 2.15 -5.37
CA THR A 126 -16.90 3.15 -4.90
C THR A 126 -16.59 3.54 -3.45
N ARG A 127 -16.32 2.55 -2.59
CA ARG A 127 -15.95 2.81 -1.20
C ARG A 127 -14.61 3.54 -1.09
N ILE A 128 -13.62 3.19 -1.91
CA ILE A 128 -12.35 3.91 -1.97
C ILE A 128 -12.59 5.39 -2.31
N ASN A 129 -13.39 5.68 -3.33
CA ASN A 129 -13.70 7.06 -3.72
C ASN A 129 -14.37 7.85 -2.59
N GLN A 130 -15.26 7.22 -1.83
CA GLN A 130 -15.86 7.85 -0.64
C GLN A 130 -14.81 8.18 0.43
N LEU A 131 -13.86 7.27 0.69
CA LEU A 131 -12.78 7.49 1.64
C LEU A 131 -11.78 8.56 1.18
N LEU A 132 -11.53 8.65 -0.13
CA LEU A 132 -10.68 9.70 -0.71
C LEU A 132 -11.30 11.09 -0.58
N LEU A 133 -12.62 11.19 -0.65
CA LEU A 133 -13.36 12.45 -0.51
C LEU A 133 -13.66 12.81 0.95
N ASP A 134 -13.44 11.89 1.89
CA ASP A 134 -13.67 12.14 3.31
C ASP A 134 -12.61 13.11 3.86
N ASN A 135 -13.07 14.23 4.43
CA ASN A 135 -12.19 15.25 5.00
C ASN A 135 -11.54 14.83 6.34
N GLN A 136 -11.89 13.67 6.90
CA GLN A 136 -11.38 13.18 8.19
C GLN A 136 -10.05 12.44 8.10
N LYS A 137 -9.26 12.61 7.05
CA LYS A 137 -7.95 11.96 6.90
C LYS A 137 -8.02 10.43 7.04
N LYS A 138 -8.65 9.77 6.10
CA LYS A 138 -8.82 8.31 6.11
C LYS A 138 -7.72 7.52 5.39
N ILE A 139 -6.76 8.20 4.77
CA ILE A 139 -5.74 7.57 3.93
C ILE A 139 -4.50 7.26 4.76
N VAL A 140 -4.04 6.02 4.67
CA VAL A 140 -2.80 5.53 5.29
C VAL A 140 -1.86 5.02 4.20
N ILE A 141 -0.62 5.48 4.21
CA ILE A 141 0.41 5.04 3.27
C ILE A 141 1.52 4.35 4.04
N ILE A 142 1.81 3.12 3.66
CA ILE A 142 2.84 2.30 4.28
C ILE A 142 3.84 1.86 3.21
N ALA A 143 5.12 2.13 3.45
CA ALA A 143 6.20 1.50 2.73
C ALA A 143 6.87 0.46 3.65
N CYS A 144 6.79 -0.81 3.26
CA CYS A 144 7.50 -1.90 3.88
C CYS A 144 8.86 -2.04 3.17
N ILE A 145 9.96 -1.72 3.85
CA ILE A 145 11.29 -1.72 3.24
C ILE A 145 12.25 -2.54 4.07
N GLU A 146 12.74 -3.64 3.48
CA GLU A 146 13.78 -4.49 4.05
C GLU A 146 15.15 -4.17 3.47
N LEU A 147 16.14 -4.13 4.35
CA LEU A 147 17.54 -3.85 4.02
C LEU A 147 18.46 -4.69 4.89
N ASP A 148 19.59 -5.14 4.31
CA ASP A 148 20.72 -5.67 5.08
C ASP A 148 21.58 -4.51 5.59
N ILE A 149 21.22 -3.95 6.74
CA ILE A 149 22.02 -2.90 7.39
C ILE A 149 22.53 -3.41 8.72
N ALA A 150 23.84 -3.39 8.87
CA ALA A 150 24.50 -3.68 10.13
C ALA A 150 24.30 -2.49 11.08
N GLY A 151 23.58 -2.73 12.18
CA GLY A 151 23.41 -1.75 13.24
C GLY A 151 22.05 -1.07 13.27
N GLU A 152 21.33 -1.31 14.36
CA GLU A 152 19.98 -0.78 14.61
C GLU A 152 19.91 0.76 14.55
N LYS A 153 20.95 1.44 15.04
CA LYS A 153 21.01 2.91 15.07
C LYS A 153 21.09 3.51 13.66
N GLU A 154 21.91 2.92 12.80
CA GLU A 154 22.04 3.36 11.40
C GLU A 154 20.76 3.13 10.63
N HIS A 155 20.14 1.94 10.80
CA HIS A 155 18.86 1.59 10.20
C HIS A 155 17.77 2.60 10.61
N LYS A 156 17.60 2.89 11.89
CA LYS A 156 16.64 3.88 12.39
C LYS A 156 16.88 5.29 11.84
N ALA A 157 18.14 5.72 11.78
CA ALA A 157 18.48 7.02 11.22
C ALA A 157 18.12 7.13 9.74
N ARG A 158 18.42 6.09 8.95
CA ARG A 158 18.08 6.02 7.52
C ARG A 158 16.58 6.06 7.29
N MET A 159 15.81 5.21 8.00
CA MET A 159 14.35 5.18 7.93
C MET A 159 13.72 6.53 8.30
N SER A 160 14.27 7.23 9.29
CA SER A 160 13.80 8.55 9.67
C SER A 160 13.97 9.59 8.55
N VAL A 161 15.13 9.62 7.89
CA VAL A 161 15.38 10.52 6.76
C VAL A 161 14.44 10.20 5.59
N TRP A 162 14.27 8.94 5.25
CA TRP A 162 13.37 8.50 4.18
C TRP A 162 11.91 8.85 4.48
N MET A 163 11.49 8.65 5.73
CA MET A 163 10.17 9.02 6.19
C MET A 163 9.87 10.50 5.98
N GLN A 164 10.82 11.38 6.33
CA GLN A 164 10.66 12.83 6.12
C GLN A 164 10.53 13.18 4.64
N LYS A 165 11.37 12.57 3.78
CA LYS A 165 11.32 12.78 2.33
C LYS A 165 9.98 12.30 1.73
N LEU A 166 9.52 11.12 2.14
CA LEU A 166 8.25 10.58 1.66
C LEU A 166 7.07 11.45 2.10
N LYS A 167 7.06 11.92 3.35
CA LYS A 167 6.06 12.87 3.85
C LYS A 167 6.03 14.16 3.04
N GLN A 168 7.20 14.72 2.71
CA GLN A 168 7.27 15.93 1.89
C GLN A 168 6.68 15.71 0.49
N LYS A 169 7.03 14.58 -0.16
CA LYS A 169 6.54 14.26 -1.51
C LYS A 169 5.05 13.96 -1.56
N LEU A 170 4.47 13.50 -0.47
CA LEU A 170 3.04 13.13 -0.34
C LEU A 170 2.23 14.14 0.49
N ALA A 171 2.79 15.30 0.83
CA ALA A 171 2.12 16.32 1.64
C ALA A 171 0.79 16.79 1.04
N TRP A 172 0.70 16.82 -0.28
CA TRP A 172 -0.52 17.19 -1.03
C TRP A 172 -1.72 16.28 -0.76
N LEU A 173 -1.49 15.03 -0.33
CA LEU A 173 -2.54 14.04 -0.12
C LEU A 173 -3.25 14.20 1.23
N HIS A 174 -2.69 14.96 2.15
CA HIS A 174 -3.23 15.11 3.51
C HIS A 174 -3.55 13.78 4.21
N ALA A 175 -2.69 12.76 4.00
CA ALA A 175 -2.86 11.44 4.57
C ALA A 175 -2.92 11.47 6.11
N ALA A 176 -3.70 10.54 6.71
CA ALA A 176 -3.77 10.36 8.15
C ALA A 176 -2.42 9.91 8.71
N LYS A 177 -1.76 9.00 7.98
CA LYS A 177 -0.46 8.44 8.37
C LYS A 177 0.35 8.11 7.12
N ILE A 178 1.63 8.45 7.16
CA ILE A 178 2.64 7.98 6.21
C ILE A 178 3.74 7.35 7.05
N SER A 179 4.09 6.09 6.79
CA SER A 179 5.12 5.40 7.54
C SER A 179 5.98 4.50 6.66
N ILE A 180 7.25 4.34 7.08
CA ILE A 180 8.20 3.39 6.52
C ILE A 180 8.62 2.47 7.65
N ASN A 181 8.47 1.17 7.45
CA ASN A 181 8.77 0.17 8.48
C ASN A 181 9.46 -1.05 7.86
N PRO A 182 10.40 -1.67 8.57
CA PRO A 182 10.81 -3.02 8.25
C PRO A 182 9.67 -4.01 8.58
N ILE A 183 9.76 -5.22 8.04
CA ILE A 183 8.73 -6.26 8.23
C ILE A 183 8.45 -6.55 9.69
N GLU A 184 9.48 -6.65 10.51
CA GLU A 184 9.34 -6.95 11.94
C GLU A 184 8.42 -5.96 12.71
N ASN A 185 8.32 -4.71 12.21
CA ASN A 185 7.53 -3.65 12.83
C ASN A 185 6.25 -3.32 12.05
N ILE A 186 5.97 -4.02 10.97
CA ILE A 186 4.87 -3.66 10.06
C ILE A 186 3.49 -3.95 10.70
N SER A 187 3.36 -4.97 11.53
CA SER A 187 2.11 -5.30 12.23
C SER A 187 1.61 -4.18 13.15
N ALA A 188 2.51 -3.33 13.64
CA ALA A 188 2.13 -2.15 14.43
C ALA A 188 1.42 -1.06 13.61
N VAL A 189 1.52 -1.11 12.29
CA VAL A 189 0.96 -0.10 11.37
C VAL A 189 -0.01 -0.69 10.35
N LEU A 190 -0.01 -2.00 10.18
CA LEU A 190 -0.90 -2.77 9.33
C LEU A 190 -1.71 -3.73 10.22
N PRO A 191 -2.82 -3.27 10.80
CA PRO A 191 -3.56 -4.04 11.80
C PRO A 191 -4.17 -5.31 11.21
N ASP A 192 -4.45 -6.31 12.05
CA ASP A 192 -5.13 -7.55 11.64
C ASP A 192 -4.49 -8.23 10.41
N THR A 193 -3.15 -8.21 10.35
CA THR A 193 -2.37 -8.79 9.25
C THR A 193 -1.23 -9.64 9.81
N GLU A 194 -1.08 -10.87 9.31
CA GLU A 194 0.10 -11.69 9.54
C GLU A 194 1.07 -11.54 8.39
N ILE A 195 2.36 -11.41 8.69
CA ILE A 195 3.40 -11.19 7.68
C ILE A 195 4.58 -12.11 7.97
N LEU A 196 4.99 -12.86 6.97
CA LEU A 196 6.04 -13.88 7.09
C LEU A 196 6.97 -13.81 5.87
N PHE A 197 8.27 -13.99 6.10
CA PHE A 197 9.20 -14.29 5.01
C PHE A 197 8.93 -15.68 4.43
N VAL A 198 9.08 -15.82 3.10
CA VAL A 198 8.96 -17.09 2.37
C VAL A 198 10.34 -17.66 2.12
#